data_f531ca49a23aa1473cc92b1fc1454e0f
#
_entry.id   f531ca49a23aa1473cc92b1fc1454e0f
#
_cell.length_a   1.000
_cell.length_b   1.000
_cell.length_c   1.000
_cell.angle_alpha   90.00
_cell.angle_beta   90.00
_cell.angle_gamma   90.00
#
_symmetry.space_group_name_H-M   'P 1'
#
loop_
_entity.id
_entity.type
_entity.pdbx_description
1 polymer ?
#
loop_
_entity_poly.entity_id
_entity_poly.type
_entity_poly.pdbx_seq_one_letter_code
_entity_poly.pdbx_strand_id
1 'polypeptide(L)'
;YLLSSVEEDAVYKILASSGTTGSIPSRVPLDRQTAEFQQTALAKIMTSFLGSKRMPMLIIDHEQILKGKAQYSARAAGILGFSIYGSRKCFALDDNMKLDVEKVQAFLERHQGKQILVFGFTYLIWQKLYKQLKEAGIRLDLSNAILIHGGGWKKLKNEAVSEEMFRAGLYETCCLKKISNYYGMAEQTGGIYIECEHHHFHASLFSEIMMRNLQDFSICQIGEEGVIQVMTPLALSFPGHNLLTEDKGVLLGVDDCPCGRKGKYFKLTGRMQRAEIRGCSDVYADETDIGKS
;
A
#
# COMPACT_ATOMS: atom_id res chain seq x y z
N TYR A 1 -5.73 -19.86 13.38
CA TYR A 1 -7.05 -20.15 12.81
C TYR A 1 -7.17 -19.43 11.46
N LEU A 2 -7.71 -20.14 10.44
CA LEU A 2 -8.12 -19.54 9.18
C LEU A 2 -9.59 -19.14 9.34
N LEU A 3 -9.85 -17.83 9.42
CA LEU A 3 -11.22 -17.33 9.43
C LEU A 3 -11.72 -17.29 7.98
N SER A 4 -12.67 -18.12 7.66
CA SER A 4 -13.26 -18.24 6.31
C SER A 4 -14.77 -18.29 6.42
N SER A 5 -15.48 -17.62 5.53
CA SER A 5 -16.92 -17.73 5.33
C SER A 5 -17.29 -18.65 4.16
N VAL A 6 -16.28 -19.26 3.53
CA VAL A 6 -16.43 -20.21 2.43
C VAL A 6 -15.75 -21.53 2.77
N GLU A 7 -16.25 -22.61 2.20
CA GLU A 7 -15.67 -23.95 2.36
C GLU A 7 -14.25 -24.01 1.77
N GLU A 8 -13.44 -24.95 2.24
CA GLU A 8 -12.03 -25.05 1.88
C GLU A 8 -11.81 -25.30 0.39
N ASP A 9 -12.67 -26.08 -0.24
CA ASP A 9 -12.64 -26.40 -1.66
C ASP A 9 -13.05 -25.21 -2.57
N ALA A 10 -13.78 -24.24 -2.02
CA ALA A 10 -14.14 -23.00 -2.70
C ALA A 10 -13.04 -21.92 -2.64
N VAL A 11 -11.99 -22.13 -1.84
CA VAL A 11 -10.87 -21.19 -1.73
C VAL A 11 -10.05 -21.18 -3.02
N TYR A 12 -10.16 -20.10 -3.77
CA TYR A 12 -9.40 -19.88 -5.00
C TYR A 12 -7.94 -19.47 -4.74
N LYS A 13 -7.71 -18.61 -3.71
CA LYS A 13 -6.40 -18.06 -3.39
C LYS A 13 -6.31 -17.69 -1.92
N ILE A 14 -5.13 -17.85 -1.32
CA ILE A 14 -4.83 -17.33 0.01
C ILE A 14 -3.79 -16.21 -0.11
N LEU A 15 -4.13 -15.02 0.38
CA LEU A 15 -3.18 -13.92 0.55
C LEU A 15 -2.59 -13.99 1.96
N ALA A 16 -1.32 -13.61 2.08
CA ALA A 16 -0.67 -13.45 3.37
C ALA A 16 -0.32 -11.99 3.61
N SER A 17 -0.68 -11.47 4.79
CA SER A 17 -0.19 -10.16 5.22
C SER A 17 1.32 -10.20 5.44
N SER A 18 1.97 -9.04 5.43
CA SER A 18 3.43 -8.97 5.62
C SER A 18 3.88 -9.29 7.05
N GLY A 19 2.96 -9.52 7.99
CA GLY A 19 3.24 -9.70 9.41
C GLY A 19 4.11 -8.57 9.98
N THR A 20 3.77 -8.03 11.12
CA THR A 20 4.71 -7.19 11.88
C THR A 20 5.70 -8.11 12.60
N THR A 21 6.91 -7.64 12.88
CA THR A 21 7.98 -8.43 13.51
C THR A 21 7.47 -9.11 14.78
N GLY A 22 7.34 -10.44 14.75
CA GLY A 22 6.88 -11.26 15.88
C GLY A 22 5.37 -11.58 15.88
N SER A 23 4.58 -11.15 14.88
CA SER A 23 3.19 -11.59 14.70
C SER A 23 3.07 -12.64 13.60
N ILE A 24 2.14 -13.58 13.77
CA ILE A 24 1.80 -14.57 12.74
C ILE A 24 1.12 -13.79 11.59
N PRO A 25 1.59 -13.93 10.34
CA PRO A 25 0.93 -13.29 9.20
C PRO A 25 -0.54 -13.70 9.10
N SER A 26 -1.43 -12.74 8.88
CA SER A 26 -2.83 -13.03 8.59
C SER A 26 -2.92 -13.82 7.28
N ARG A 27 -3.75 -14.84 7.26
CA ARG A 27 -4.09 -15.61 6.06
C ARG A 27 -5.50 -15.25 5.64
N VAL A 28 -5.63 -14.71 4.45
CA VAL A 28 -6.89 -14.20 3.90
C VAL A 28 -7.33 -15.13 2.77
N PRO A 29 -8.30 -16.02 3.01
CA PRO A 29 -8.84 -16.87 1.95
C PRO A 29 -9.74 -16.06 1.04
N LEU A 30 -9.57 -16.21 -0.25
CA LEU A 30 -10.40 -15.59 -1.27
C LEU A 30 -11.05 -16.68 -2.12
N ASP A 31 -12.36 -16.63 -2.27
CA ASP A 31 -13.03 -17.33 -3.34
C ASP A 31 -12.92 -16.54 -4.65
N ARG A 32 -13.36 -17.13 -5.76
CA ARG A 32 -13.27 -16.51 -7.09
C ARG A 32 -14.09 -15.21 -7.18
N GLN A 33 -15.29 -15.20 -6.61
CA GLN A 33 -16.18 -14.04 -6.65
C GLN A 33 -15.59 -12.84 -5.89
N THR A 34 -15.09 -13.07 -4.66
CA THR A 34 -14.41 -12.02 -3.87
C THR A 34 -13.19 -11.46 -4.60
N ALA A 35 -12.36 -12.35 -5.20
CA ALA A 35 -11.19 -11.93 -5.97
C ALA A 35 -11.56 -11.07 -7.19
N GLU A 36 -12.62 -11.41 -7.93
CA GLU A 36 -13.13 -10.65 -9.07
C GLU A 36 -13.68 -9.28 -8.65
N PHE A 37 -14.43 -9.20 -7.55
CA PHE A 37 -14.94 -7.94 -7.02
C PHE A 37 -13.80 -7.02 -6.59
N GLN A 38 -12.83 -7.54 -5.86
CA GLN A 38 -11.64 -6.80 -5.44
C GLN A 38 -10.84 -6.27 -6.63
N GLN A 39 -10.65 -7.09 -7.67
CA GLN A 39 -9.97 -6.68 -8.89
C GLN A 39 -10.76 -5.59 -9.64
N THR A 40 -12.06 -5.71 -9.72
CA THR A 40 -12.93 -4.73 -10.36
C THR A 40 -12.91 -3.38 -9.62
N ALA A 41 -12.97 -3.42 -8.30
CA ALA A 41 -12.89 -2.22 -7.47
C ALA A 41 -11.53 -1.52 -7.64
N LEU A 42 -10.43 -2.27 -7.54
CA LEU A 42 -9.08 -1.76 -7.78
C LEU A 42 -8.98 -1.11 -9.17
N ALA A 43 -9.54 -1.76 -10.19
CA ALA A 43 -9.55 -1.22 -11.53
C ALA A 43 -10.27 0.13 -11.61
N LYS A 44 -11.43 0.26 -11.02
CA LYS A 44 -12.20 1.51 -11.01
C LYS A 44 -11.49 2.63 -10.23
N ILE A 45 -10.94 2.31 -9.05
CA ILE A 45 -10.17 3.26 -8.24
C ILE A 45 -8.99 3.79 -9.06
N MET A 46 -8.16 2.91 -9.58
CA MET A 46 -6.97 3.30 -10.33
C MET A 46 -7.31 4.09 -11.60
N THR A 47 -8.35 3.70 -12.32
CA THR A 47 -8.78 4.43 -13.52
C THR A 47 -9.14 5.88 -13.18
N SER A 48 -9.69 6.15 -12.01
CA SER A 48 -10.01 7.52 -11.58
C SER A 48 -8.76 8.39 -11.31
N PHE A 49 -7.60 7.76 -11.04
CA PHE A 49 -6.33 8.45 -10.79
C PHE A 49 -5.41 8.48 -12.02
N LEU A 50 -5.36 7.39 -12.78
CA LEU A 50 -4.43 7.20 -13.89
C LEU A 50 -5.07 7.37 -15.28
N GLY A 51 -6.41 7.42 -15.34
CA GLY A 51 -7.14 7.30 -16.60
C GLY A 51 -7.25 5.83 -17.05
N SER A 52 -7.91 5.63 -18.19
CA SER A 52 -8.22 4.27 -18.71
C SER A 52 -7.12 3.66 -19.59
N LYS A 53 -6.12 4.45 -20.00
CA LYS A 53 -5.07 3.98 -20.91
C LYS A 53 -3.96 3.25 -20.15
N ARG A 54 -3.58 2.06 -20.63
CA ARG A 54 -2.41 1.35 -20.11
C ARG A 54 -1.12 2.05 -20.53
N MET A 55 -0.21 2.20 -19.58
CA MET A 55 1.08 2.86 -19.77
C MET A 55 2.23 1.85 -19.77
N PRO A 56 3.36 2.11 -20.48
CA PRO A 56 4.60 1.40 -20.19
C PRO A 56 4.90 1.44 -18.70
N MET A 57 5.31 0.32 -18.11
CA MET A 57 5.41 0.20 -16.65
C MET A 57 6.82 -0.19 -16.22
N LEU A 58 7.43 0.68 -15.39
CA LEU A 58 8.68 0.42 -14.70
C LEU A 58 8.39 -0.03 -13.27
N ILE A 59 8.85 -1.21 -12.90
CA ILE A 59 8.63 -1.83 -11.59
C ILE A 59 9.95 -1.79 -10.83
N ILE A 60 9.98 -1.12 -9.68
CA ILE A 60 11.17 -1.04 -8.82
C ILE A 60 11.23 -2.30 -7.96
N ASP A 61 11.52 -3.38 -8.60
CA ASP A 61 11.71 -4.71 -8.02
C ASP A 61 12.44 -5.63 -9.02
N HIS A 62 12.69 -6.88 -8.64
CA HIS A 62 13.24 -7.90 -9.52
C HIS A 62 12.16 -8.90 -9.99
N GLU A 63 12.33 -9.46 -11.17
CA GLU A 63 11.29 -10.30 -11.80
C GLU A 63 11.00 -11.60 -11.01
N GLN A 64 12.00 -12.15 -10.33
CA GLN A 64 11.87 -13.40 -9.57
C GLN A 64 10.87 -13.30 -8.42
N ILE A 65 10.48 -12.09 -7.99
CA ILE A 65 9.42 -11.89 -6.98
C ILE A 65 8.08 -12.52 -7.39
N LEU A 66 7.84 -12.68 -8.68
CA LEU A 66 6.62 -13.29 -9.19
C LEU A 66 6.72 -14.80 -9.35
N LYS A 67 7.84 -15.43 -8.95
CA LYS A 67 8.09 -16.86 -9.10
C LYS A 67 8.21 -17.57 -7.75
N GLY A 68 7.98 -18.88 -7.74
CA GLY A 68 8.15 -19.73 -6.55
C GLY A 68 7.28 -19.28 -5.38
N LYS A 69 7.79 -19.46 -4.15
CA LYS A 69 7.08 -19.07 -2.92
C LYS A 69 6.92 -17.56 -2.76
N ALA A 70 7.76 -16.75 -3.40
CA ALA A 70 7.71 -15.30 -3.31
C ALA A 70 6.44 -14.70 -3.93
N GLN A 71 5.81 -15.37 -4.91
CA GLN A 71 4.58 -14.94 -5.57
C GLN A 71 3.38 -14.77 -4.63
N TYR A 72 3.41 -15.40 -3.47
CA TYR A 72 2.34 -15.28 -2.45
C TYR A 72 2.56 -14.13 -1.47
N SER A 73 3.65 -13.38 -1.62
CA SER A 73 3.94 -12.23 -0.77
C SER A 73 3.01 -11.04 -1.08
N ALA A 74 2.77 -10.19 -0.08
CA ALA A 74 2.06 -8.92 -0.27
C ALA A 74 2.73 -8.03 -1.34
N ARG A 75 4.06 -8.13 -1.48
CA ARG A 75 4.84 -7.42 -2.49
C ARG A 75 4.50 -7.90 -3.91
N ALA A 76 4.50 -9.21 -4.13
CA ALA A 76 4.07 -9.78 -5.41
C ALA A 76 2.60 -9.47 -5.72
N ALA A 77 1.71 -9.57 -4.72
CA ALA A 77 0.30 -9.24 -4.89
C ALA A 77 0.10 -7.78 -5.31
N GLY A 78 0.86 -6.83 -4.72
CA GLY A 78 0.86 -5.43 -5.13
C GLY A 78 1.31 -5.25 -6.58
N ILE A 79 2.46 -5.84 -6.97
CA ILE A 79 2.97 -5.78 -8.33
C ILE A 79 1.95 -6.35 -9.33
N LEU A 80 1.34 -7.50 -9.04
CA LEU A 80 0.33 -8.10 -9.90
C LEU A 80 -0.93 -7.24 -10.02
N GLY A 81 -1.41 -6.70 -8.89
CA GLY A 81 -2.59 -5.82 -8.86
C GLY A 81 -2.39 -4.57 -9.72
N PHE A 82 -1.28 -3.86 -9.55
CA PHE A 82 -1.00 -2.66 -10.33
C PHE A 82 -0.57 -2.96 -11.78
N SER A 83 -0.12 -4.17 -12.08
CA SER A 83 0.29 -4.59 -13.43
C SER A 83 -0.82 -4.57 -14.47
N ILE A 84 -2.09 -4.53 -14.05
CA ILE A 84 -3.22 -4.40 -14.99
C ILE A 84 -3.22 -3.06 -15.73
N TYR A 85 -2.61 -2.01 -15.14
CA TYR A 85 -2.43 -0.69 -15.77
C TYR A 85 -1.14 -0.57 -16.56
N GLY A 86 -0.25 -1.55 -16.40
CA GLY A 86 1.01 -1.62 -17.11
C GLY A 86 0.91 -2.32 -18.45
N SER A 87 1.56 -1.75 -19.45
CA SER A 87 1.91 -2.42 -20.69
C SER A 87 3.43 -2.46 -20.77
N ARG A 88 4.01 -3.48 -21.46
CA ARG A 88 5.47 -3.56 -21.67
C ARG A 88 6.27 -3.32 -20.38
N LYS A 89 6.11 -4.22 -19.42
CA LYS A 89 6.71 -4.13 -18.09
C LYS A 89 8.23 -4.28 -18.14
N CYS A 90 8.92 -3.45 -17.35
CA CYS A 90 10.35 -3.53 -17.09
C CYS A 90 10.57 -3.62 -15.59
N PHE A 91 11.29 -4.64 -15.12
CA PHE A 91 11.77 -4.74 -13.75
C PHE A 91 13.13 -4.06 -13.66
N ALA A 92 13.24 -3.09 -12.78
CA ALA A 92 14.42 -2.23 -12.67
C ALA A 92 15.61 -2.88 -11.97
N LEU A 93 15.37 -3.93 -11.17
CA LEU A 93 16.43 -4.58 -10.40
C LEU A 93 16.80 -5.93 -11.02
N ASP A 94 18.08 -6.25 -10.93
CA ASP A 94 18.62 -7.58 -11.21
C ASP A 94 18.31 -8.58 -10.07
N ASP A 95 18.74 -9.83 -10.23
CA ASP A 95 18.52 -10.89 -9.25
C ASP A 95 19.29 -10.67 -7.92
N ASN A 96 20.27 -9.77 -7.91
CA ASN A 96 21.02 -9.34 -6.71
C ASN A 96 20.43 -8.07 -6.07
N MET A 97 19.26 -7.64 -6.50
CA MET A 97 18.59 -6.41 -6.03
C MET A 97 19.41 -5.14 -6.29
N LYS A 98 20.24 -5.15 -7.35
CA LYS A 98 20.93 -3.95 -7.86
C LYS A 98 20.12 -3.32 -8.98
N LEU A 99 20.18 -2.00 -9.06
CA LEU A 99 19.54 -1.24 -10.14
C LEU A 99 20.29 -1.51 -11.45
N ASP A 100 19.58 -2.05 -12.42
CA ASP A 100 20.07 -2.24 -13.79
C ASP A 100 19.82 -0.94 -14.59
N VAL A 101 20.77 -0.03 -14.48
CA VAL A 101 20.67 1.32 -15.08
C VAL A 101 20.55 1.25 -16.59
N GLU A 102 21.32 0.38 -17.24
CA GLU A 102 21.33 0.25 -18.71
C GLU A 102 19.97 -0.23 -19.21
N LYS A 103 19.40 -1.24 -18.57
CA LYS A 103 18.07 -1.76 -18.86
C LYS A 103 16.98 -0.70 -18.67
N VAL A 104 17.07 0.08 -17.59
CA VAL A 104 16.11 1.16 -17.31
C VAL A 104 16.23 2.26 -18.36
N GLN A 105 17.44 2.69 -18.71
CA GLN A 105 17.68 3.70 -19.75
C GLN A 105 17.14 3.24 -21.12
N ALA A 106 17.45 2.02 -21.53
CA ALA A 106 16.93 1.45 -22.77
C ALA A 106 15.38 1.37 -22.79
N PHE A 107 14.78 1.09 -21.62
CA PHE A 107 13.32 1.12 -21.48
C PHE A 107 12.77 2.54 -21.65
N LEU A 108 13.39 3.56 -21.05
CA LEU A 108 12.97 4.96 -21.13
C LEU A 108 13.11 5.49 -22.56
N GLU A 109 14.21 5.20 -23.23
CA GLU A 109 14.44 5.57 -24.65
C GLU A 109 13.38 4.98 -25.57
N ARG A 110 13.08 3.67 -25.42
CA ARG A 110 12.04 2.99 -26.20
C ARG A 110 10.64 3.59 -26.00
N HIS A 111 10.41 4.24 -24.89
CA HIS A 111 9.11 4.81 -24.53
C HIS A 111 9.15 6.35 -24.44
N GLN A 112 10.15 6.99 -25.04
CA GLN A 112 10.27 8.44 -25.09
C GLN A 112 8.97 9.10 -25.58
N GLY A 113 8.56 10.19 -24.92
CA GLY A 113 7.32 10.91 -25.20
C GLY A 113 6.03 10.27 -24.67
N LYS A 114 6.09 9.02 -24.15
CA LYS A 114 4.93 8.37 -23.53
C LYS A 114 4.93 8.61 -22.04
N GLN A 115 3.74 8.71 -21.46
CA GLN A 115 3.60 8.68 -20.00
C GLN A 115 3.93 7.27 -19.48
N ILE A 116 4.74 7.20 -18.43
CA ILE A 116 5.22 5.95 -17.82
C ILE A 116 4.60 5.80 -16.45
N LEU A 117 4.09 4.60 -16.14
CA LEU A 117 3.72 4.21 -14.79
C LEU A 117 4.95 3.63 -14.10
N VAL A 118 5.38 4.23 -12.98
CA VAL A 118 6.38 3.65 -12.09
C VAL A 118 5.68 3.08 -10.87
N PHE A 119 6.00 1.86 -10.50
CA PHE A 119 5.44 1.21 -9.31
C PHE A 119 6.55 0.61 -8.45
N GLY A 120 6.43 0.75 -7.14
CA GLY A 120 7.33 0.12 -6.19
C GLY A 120 6.90 0.32 -4.74
N PHE A 121 7.62 -0.33 -3.82
CA PHE A 121 7.42 -0.12 -2.39
C PHE A 121 8.34 0.98 -1.89
N THR A 122 7.83 1.83 -1.00
CA THR A 122 8.52 3.04 -0.52
C THR A 122 9.98 2.78 -0.15
N TYR A 123 10.23 1.75 0.68
CA TYR A 123 11.59 1.41 1.11
C TYR A 123 12.50 0.92 -0.03
N LEU A 124 11.95 0.17 -1.02
CA LEU A 124 12.72 -0.29 -2.19
C LEU A 124 13.07 0.86 -3.12
N ILE A 125 12.14 1.76 -3.36
CA ILE A 125 12.37 2.97 -4.16
C ILE A 125 13.49 3.78 -3.55
N TRP A 126 13.46 4.00 -2.23
CA TRP A 126 14.49 4.75 -1.54
C TRP A 126 15.85 4.07 -1.59
N GLN A 127 15.90 2.78 -1.23
CA GLN A 127 17.14 2.01 -1.16
C GLN A 127 17.73 1.67 -2.52
N LYS A 128 16.89 1.28 -3.48
CA LYS A 128 17.34 0.63 -4.72
C LYS A 128 17.29 1.54 -5.94
N LEU A 129 16.43 2.57 -5.93
CA LEU A 129 16.40 3.57 -6.99
C LEU A 129 17.17 4.81 -6.54
N TYR A 130 16.68 5.53 -5.51
CA TYR A 130 17.28 6.80 -5.12
C TYR A 130 18.73 6.68 -4.67
N LYS A 131 19.04 5.86 -3.66
CA LYS A 131 20.41 5.76 -3.13
C LYS A 131 21.41 5.28 -4.17
N GLN A 132 21.06 4.25 -4.95
CA GLN A 132 21.99 3.73 -5.96
C GLN A 132 22.25 4.73 -7.09
N LEU A 133 21.24 5.48 -7.54
CA LEU A 133 21.46 6.55 -8.52
C LEU A 133 22.33 7.67 -7.94
N LYS A 134 22.08 8.06 -6.71
CA LYS A 134 22.84 9.11 -6.02
C LYS A 134 24.30 8.72 -5.82
N GLU A 135 24.55 7.49 -5.36
CA GLU A 135 25.90 6.94 -5.18
C GLU A 135 26.68 6.81 -6.50
N ALA A 136 25.99 6.44 -7.58
CA ALA A 136 26.57 6.34 -8.91
C ALA A 136 26.71 7.70 -9.62
N GLY A 137 26.17 8.78 -9.10
CA GLY A 137 26.12 10.09 -9.75
C GLY A 137 25.28 10.10 -11.04
N ILE A 138 24.32 9.18 -11.16
CA ILE A 138 23.49 9.01 -12.36
C ILE A 138 22.13 9.68 -12.13
N ARG A 139 21.66 10.37 -13.17
CA ARG A 139 20.31 10.95 -13.20
C ARG A 139 19.50 10.32 -14.33
N LEU A 140 18.27 9.90 -13.99
CA LEU A 140 17.30 9.40 -14.96
C LEU A 140 16.26 10.48 -15.27
N ASP A 141 15.70 10.47 -16.46
CA ASP A 141 14.58 11.35 -16.80
C ASP A 141 13.24 10.60 -16.73
N LEU A 142 12.58 10.71 -15.58
CA LEU A 142 11.22 10.25 -15.31
C LEU A 142 10.23 11.42 -15.17
N SER A 143 10.52 12.58 -15.77
CA SER A 143 9.68 13.79 -15.67
C SER A 143 8.26 13.60 -16.20
N ASN A 144 8.08 12.68 -17.17
CA ASN A 144 6.76 12.31 -17.72
C ASN A 144 6.18 11.03 -17.07
N ALA A 145 6.68 10.62 -15.90
CA ALA A 145 6.19 9.45 -15.21
C ALA A 145 5.22 9.81 -14.07
N ILE A 146 4.38 8.83 -13.73
CA ILE A 146 3.57 8.81 -12.49
C ILE A 146 4.09 7.68 -11.64
N LEU A 147 4.58 7.99 -10.45
CA LEU A 147 4.96 7.01 -9.45
C LEU A 147 3.77 6.72 -8.53
N ILE A 148 3.40 5.44 -8.46
CA ILE A 148 2.53 4.90 -7.41
C ILE A 148 3.39 4.07 -6.48
N HIS A 149 3.39 4.41 -5.19
CA HIS A 149 4.13 3.65 -4.20
C HIS A 149 3.29 3.39 -2.96
N GLY A 150 3.69 2.43 -2.16
CA GLY A 150 3.01 2.13 -0.91
C GLY A 150 3.85 1.23 -0.01
N GLY A 151 3.27 0.83 1.11
CA GLY A 151 3.99 0.11 2.15
C GLY A 151 4.98 1.02 2.87
N GLY A 152 5.03 0.91 4.19
CA GLY A 152 5.91 1.76 5.00
C GLY A 152 7.38 1.35 4.94
N TRP A 153 8.17 1.94 5.80
CA TRP A 153 9.61 1.69 5.94
C TRP A 153 9.96 0.33 6.57
N LYS A 154 8.95 -0.42 7.07
CA LYS A 154 9.09 -1.78 7.64
C LYS A 154 10.28 -1.90 8.62
N LYS A 155 11.20 -2.82 8.33
CA LYS A 155 12.41 -3.04 9.13
C LYS A 155 13.44 -1.90 9.02
N LEU A 156 13.26 -0.99 8.06
CA LEU A 156 14.16 0.15 7.81
C LEU A 156 13.64 1.43 8.48
N LYS A 157 12.97 1.33 9.61
CA LYS A 157 12.46 2.51 10.36
C LYS A 157 13.57 3.52 10.68
N ASN A 158 14.79 3.05 10.96
CA ASN A 158 15.94 3.90 11.24
C ASN A 158 16.46 4.66 9.99
N GLU A 159 16.03 4.26 8.81
CA GLU A 159 16.37 4.93 7.55
C GLU A 159 15.18 5.69 6.97
N ALA A 160 14.07 5.70 7.70
CA ALA A 160 12.87 6.41 7.29
C ALA A 160 13.17 7.91 7.18
N VAL A 161 12.77 8.48 6.06
CA VAL A 161 12.86 9.92 5.80
C VAL A 161 11.47 10.53 5.76
N SER A 162 11.40 11.85 5.91
CA SER A 162 10.13 12.55 5.74
C SER A 162 9.63 12.43 4.29
N GLU A 163 8.34 12.67 4.10
CA GLU A 163 7.75 12.64 2.76
C GLU A 163 8.39 13.69 1.85
N GLU A 164 8.65 14.88 2.38
CA GLU A 164 9.30 15.96 1.66
C GLU A 164 10.70 15.54 1.18
N MET A 165 11.49 14.91 2.05
CA MET A 165 12.82 14.41 1.71
C MET A 165 12.75 13.28 0.65
N PHE A 166 11.77 12.37 0.76
CA PHE A 166 11.54 11.32 -0.21
C PHE A 166 11.23 11.91 -1.60
N ARG A 167 10.31 12.86 -1.67
CA ARG A 167 9.93 13.53 -2.93
C ARG A 167 11.07 14.37 -3.50
N ALA A 168 11.76 15.14 -2.66
CA ALA A 168 12.91 15.95 -3.09
C ALA A 168 14.04 15.09 -3.65
N GLY A 169 14.38 13.97 -3.01
CA GLY A 169 15.40 13.04 -3.47
C GLY A 169 15.04 12.40 -4.82
N LEU A 170 13.79 12.01 -5.01
CA LEU A 170 13.34 11.45 -6.30
C LEU A 170 13.26 12.52 -7.40
N TYR A 171 12.96 13.76 -7.05
CA TYR A 171 13.05 14.85 -8.02
C TYR A 171 14.51 15.12 -8.44
N GLU A 172 15.44 15.15 -7.47
CA GLU A 172 16.87 15.35 -7.71
C GLU A 172 17.45 14.28 -8.66
N THR A 173 17.16 13.00 -8.40
CA THR A 173 17.77 11.86 -9.12
C THR A 173 16.99 11.41 -10.34
N CYS A 174 15.66 11.58 -10.35
CA CYS A 174 14.79 11.02 -11.38
C CYS A 174 13.87 12.04 -12.06
N CYS A 175 13.91 13.33 -11.71
CA CYS A 175 12.97 14.34 -12.18
C CYS A 175 11.47 14.01 -11.91
N LEU A 176 11.18 13.08 -11.00
CA LEU A 176 9.82 12.67 -10.67
C LEU A 176 9.05 13.80 -9.99
N LYS A 177 7.90 14.17 -10.54
CA LYS A 177 7.02 15.23 -10.04
C LYS A 177 5.68 14.68 -9.55
N LYS A 178 5.15 13.66 -10.24
CA LYS A 178 3.86 13.05 -9.92
C LYS A 178 4.10 11.79 -9.09
N ILE A 179 3.96 11.92 -7.80
CA ILE A 179 4.18 10.85 -6.82
C ILE A 179 2.93 10.74 -5.98
N SER A 180 2.32 9.55 -5.95
CA SER A 180 1.16 9.23 -5.13
C SER A 180 1.44 8.00 -4.30
N ASN A 181 1.20 8.12 -3.01
CA ASN A 181 1.23 7.00 -2.09
C ASN A 181 -0.13 6.27 -2.14
N TYR A 182 -0.15 4.97 -1.84
CA TYR A 182 -1.40 4.26 -1.57
C TYR A 182 -1.36 3.60 -0.19
N TYR A 183 -2.48 3.64 0.48
CA TYR A 183 -2.74 2.93 1.72
C TYR A 183 -3.67 1.75 1.43
N GLY A 184 -3.31 0.58 1.92
CA GLY A 184 -4.10 -0.64 1.74
C GLY A 184 -3.49 -1.80 2.52
N MET A 185 -4.25 -2.85 2.70
CA MET A 185 -3.88 -4.05 3.44
C MET A 185 -4.37 -5.32 2.77
N ALA A 186 -3.74 -6.45 3.10
CA ALA A 186 -4.10 -7.75 2.53
C ALA A 186 -5.54 -8.15 2.88
N GLU A 187 -6.00 -7.74 4.06
CA GLU A 187 -7.33 -8.00 4.60
C GLU A 187 -8.44 -7.23 3.87
N GLN A 188 -8.09 -6.17 3.12
CA GLN A 188 -9.05 -5.39 2.29
C GLN A 188 -8.50 -5.13 0.89
N THR A 189 -7.95 -6.15 0.28
CA THR A 189 -7.43 -6.08 -1.10
C THR A 189 -8.49 -5.53 -2.06
N GLY A 190 -8.06 -4.62 -2.95
CA GLY A 190 -8.96 -3.94 -3.89
C GLY A 190 -9.60 -2.66 -3.35
N GLY A 191 -9.73 -2.50 -2.03
CA GLY A 191 -10.24 -1.29 -1.37
C GLY A 191 -9.13 -0.33 -0.96
N ILE A 192 -8.23 0.03 -1.87
CA ILE A 192 -7.11 0.92 -1.58
C ILE A 192 -7.52 2.39 -1.51
N TYR A 193 -6.76 3.16 -0.72
CA TYR A 193 -6.86 4.60 -0.63
C TYR A 193 -5.65 5.22 -1.31
N ILE A 194 -5.85 6.08 -2.31
CA ILE A 194 -4.77 6.69 -3.08
C ILE A 194 -4.65 8.16 -2.73
N GLU A 195 -3.43 8.61 -2.59
CA GLU A 195 -3.07 9.98 -2.33
C GLU A 195 -3.24 10.84 -3.60
N CYS A 196 -3.93 11.97 -3.47
CA CYS A 196 -4.06 12.96 -4.52
C CYS A 196 -2.87 13.94 -4.55
N GLU A 197 -2.89 14.90 -5.47
CA GLU A 197 -1.85 15.94 -5.63
C GLU A 197 -1.72 16.88 -4.43
N HIS A 198 -2.68 16.90 -3.51
CA HIS A 198 -2.62 17.62 -2.23
C HIS A 198 -2.16 16.75 -1.07
N HIS A 199 -1.63 15.56 -1.36
CA HIS A 199 -1.13 14.60 -0.36
C HIS A 199 -2.21 14.11 0.62
N HIS A 200 -3.46 14.00 0.14
CA HIS A 200 -4.58 13.46 0.90
C HIS A 200 -4.98 12.09 0.34
N PHE A 201 -5.10 11.10 1.21
CA PHE A 201 -5.66 9.81 0.86
C PHE A 201 -7.18 9.91 0.72
N HIS A 202 -7.73 9.34 -0.34
CA HIS A 202 -9.16 9.37 -0.62
C HIS A 202 -9.81 8.02 -0.42
N ALA A 203 -10.93 8.00 0.30
CA ALA A 203 -11.85 6.86 0.30
C ALA A 203 -12.53 6.76 -1.07
N SER A 204 -12.75 5.53 -1.51
CA SER A 204 -13.44 5.23 -2.77
C SER A 204 -14.91 4.88 -2.52
N LEU A 205 -15.69 4.68 -3.59
CA LEU A 205 -17.05 4.14 -3.49
C LEU A 205 -17.10 2.70 -2.93
N PHE A 206 -15.96 2.04 -2.80
CA PHE A 206 -15.84 0.65 -2.33
C PHE A 206 -15.29 0.56 -0.91
N SER A 207 -15.06 1.69 -0.24
CA SER A 207 -14.47 1.73 1.09
C SER A 207 -14.97 2.91 1.89
N GLU A 208 -15.05 2.73 3.18
CA GLU A 208 -15.36 3.77 4.14
C GLU A 208 -14.22 3.84 5.17
N ILE A 209 -14.03 5.01 5.75
CA ILE A 209 -12.99 5.24 6.76
C ILE A 209 -13.55 6.06 7.93
N MET A 210 -13.14 5.71 9.13
CA MET A 210 -13.41 6.46 10.36
C MET A 210 -12.14 6.53 11.21
N MET A 211 -12.03 7.60 11.99
CA MET A 211 -11.03 7.70 13.06
C MET A 211 -11.72 7.39 14.38
N ARG A 212 -11.14 6.50 15.18
CA ARG A 212 -11.66 6.09 16.49
C ARG A 212 -10.78 6.61 17.60
N ASN A 213 -11.39 7.21 18.60
CA ASN A 213 -10.72 7.58 19.83
C ASN A 213 -10.19 6.31 20.52
N LEU A 214 -8.96 6.34 21.02
CA LEU A 214 -8.31 5.18 21.67
C LEU A 214 -8.89 4.83 23.05
N GLN A 215 -9.54 5.77 23.72
CA GLN A 215 -10.03 5.56 25.08
C GLN A 215 -11.40 4.87 25.11
N ASP A 216 -12.31 5.32 24.26
CA ASP A 216 -13.70 4.89 24.30
C ASP A 216 -14.24 4.37 22.95
N PHE A 217 -13.39 4.34 21.93
CA PHE A 217 -13.72 3.97 20.55
C PHE A 217 -14.84 4.80 19.90
N SER A 218 -15.19 5.94 20.47
CA SER A 218 -16.10 6.90 19.83
C SER A 218 -15.52 7.40 18.49
N ILE A 219 -16.36 7.94 17.62
CA ILE A 219 -15.92 8.52 16.35
C ILE A 219 -15.29 9.88 16.63
N CYS A 220 -14.05 10.05 16.20
CA CYS A 220 -13.35 11.35 16.24
C CYS A 220 -14.01 12.36 15.30
N GLN A 221 -13.96 13.62 15.68
CA GLN A 221 -14.36 14.74 14.82
C GLN A 221 -13.33 14.96 13.68
N ILE A 222 -13.73 15.68 12.64
CA ILE A 222 -12.80 16.12 11.59
C ILE A 222 -11.69 16.96 12.24
N GLY A 223 -10.44 16.65 11.89
CA GLY A 223 -9.25 17.29 12.46
C GLY A 223 -8.68 16.60 13.68
N GLU A 224 -9.38 15.65 14.31
CA GLU A 224 -8.88 14.89 15.45
C GLU A 224 -8.14 13.61 15.01
N GLU A 225 -6.99 13.33 15.68
CA GLU A 225 -6.26 12.09 15.48
C GLU A 225 -6.96 10.93 16.17
N GLY A 226 -7.07 9.81 15.46
CA GLY A 226 -7.57 8.56 16.00
C GLY A 226 -6.98 7.35 15.32
N VAL A 227 -7.35 6.16 15.82
CA VAL A 227 -7.04 4.89 15.17
C VAL A 227 -7.95 4.71 13.96
N ILE A 228 -7.34 4.30 12.87
CA ILE A 228 -8.05 4.12 11.60
C ILE A 228 -8.90 2.85 11.66
N GLN A 229 -10.20 3.03 11.45
CA GLN A 229 -11.14 1.96 11.13
C GLN A 229 -11.46 2.02 9.64
N VAL A 230 -11.30 0.88 8.95
CA VAL A 230 -11.60 0.73 7.53
C VAL A 230 -12.73 -0.24 7.32
N MET A 231 -13.62 0.08 6.39
CA MET A 231 -14.75 -0.78 6.03
C MET A 231 -14.86 -0.93 4.52
N THR A 232 -15.25 -2.12 4.07
CA THR A 232 -15.45 -2.43 2.65
C THR A 232 -16.51 -3.51 2.47
N PRO A 233 -17.36 -3.42 1.46
CA PRO A 233 -18.26 -4.51 1.09
C PRO A 233 -17.57 -5.61 0.26
N LEU A 234 -16.27 -5.49 -0.04
CA LEU A 234 -15.56 -6.40 -0.94
C LEU A 234 -15.05 -7.69 -0.29
N ALA A 235 -15.05 -7.77 1.04
CA ALA A 235 -14.54 -8.92 1.78
C ALA A 235 -15.66 -9.93 2.06
N LEU A 236 -16.03 -10.75 1.07
CA LEU A 236 -17.13 -11.70 1.18
C LEU A 236 -16.71 -13.06 1.72
N SER A 237 -15.50 -13.51 1.45
CA SER A 237 -15.00 -14.85 1.80
C SER A 237 -14.31 -14.93 3.15
N PHE A 238 -14.18 -13.82 3.87
CA PHE A 238 -13.56 -13.74 5.21
C PHE A 238 -14.04 -12.48 5.95
N PRO A 239 -13.89 -12.40 7.29
CA PRO A 239 -14.40 -11.28 8.10
C PRO A 239 -13.49 -10.04 8.01
N GLY A 240 -13.18 -9.58 6.80
CA GLY A 240 -12.36 -8.40 6.53
C GLY A 240 -13.15 -7.12 6.22
N HIS A 241 -14.47 -7.17 6.31
CA HIS A 241 -15.35 -6.07 5.90
C HIS A 241 -15.29 -4.85 6.83
N ASN A 242 -14.89 -5.02 8.09
CA ASN A 242 -14.80 -3.95 9.09
C ASN A 242 -13.61 -4.22 10.02
N LEU A 243 -12.57 -3.43 9.92
CA LEU A 243 -11.30 -3.64 10.62
C LEU A 243 -10.87 -2.38 11.35
N LEU A 244 -10.56 -2.52 12.64
CA LEU A 244 -9.79 -1.54 13.37
C LEU A 244 -8.30 -1.86 13.16
N THR A 245 -7.57 -0.91 12.61
CA THR A 245 -6.14 -1.09 12.28
C THR A 245 -5.24 -0.71 13.45
N GLU A 246 -3.92 -0.90 13.27
CA GLU A 246 -2.91 -0.36 14.18
C GLU A 246 -2.37 1.00 13.68
N ASP A 247 -2.94 1.55 12.60
CA ASP A 247 -2.47 2.80 12.03
C ASP A 247 -3.30 3.97 12.57
N LYS A 248 -2.66 5.13 12.73
CA LYS A 248 -3.28 6.39 13.18
C LYS A 248 -3.42 7.35 12.02
N GLY A 249 -4.45 8.18 12.08
CA GLY A 249 -4.70 9.19 11.06
C GLY A 249 -5.66 10.27 11.52
N VAL A 250 -5.86 11.24 10.66
CA VAL A 250 -6.78 12.36 10.83
C VAL A 250 -7.70 12.43 9.64
N LEU A 251 -9.01 12.41 9.87
CA LEU A 251 -9.99 12.75 8.84
C LEU A 251 -9.94 14.26 8.61
N LEU A 252 -9.65 14.68 7.39
CA LEU A 252 -9.45 16.08 7.06
C LEU A 252 -10.72 16.77 6.55
N GLY A 253 -11.65 16.02 5.94
CA GLY A 253 -12.90 16.56 5.42
C GLY A 253 -13.67 15.56 4.58
N VAL A 254 -14.79 16.04 4.05
CA VAL A 254 -15.71 15.29 3.18
C VAL A 254 -16.16 16.19 2.04
N ASP A 255 -15.97 15.77 0.80
CA ASP A 255 -16.41 16.46 -0.43
C ASP A 255 -15.76 17.82 -0.74
N ASP A 256 -14.84 18.27 0.07
CA ASP A 256 -14.22 19.62 0.03
C ASP A 256 -12.70 19.59 -0.21
N CYS A 257 -12.11 18.43 -0.58
CA CYS A 257 -10.71 18.37 -0.92
C CYS A 257 -10.40 19.30 -2.11
N PRO A 258 -9.31 20.11 -2.05
CA PRO A 258 -8.93 21.02 -3.14
C PRO A 258 -8.68 20.31 -4.49
N CYS A 259 -8.40 19.01 -4.49
CA CYS A 259 -8.26 18.22 -5.72
C CYS A 259 -9.59 18.00 -6.49
N GLY A 260 -10.72 18.41 -5.90
CA GLY A 260 -12.07 18.26 -6.47
C GLY A 260 -12.70 16.87 -6.31
N ARG A 261 -11.95 15.86 -5.80
CA ARG A 261 -12.49 14.52 -5.53
C ARG A 261 -13.48 14.57 -4.39
N LYS A 262 -14.57 13.79 -4.54
CA LYS A 262 -15.62 13.66 -3.54
C LYS A 262 -15.34 12.50 -2.59
N GLY A 263 -16.08 12.45 -1.48
CA GLY A 263 -15.92 11.49 -0.40
C GLY A 263 -14.97 11.96 0.69
N LYS A 264 -14.73 11.09 1.66
CA LYS A 264 -13.81 11.35 2.76
C LYS A 264 -12.36 11.34 2.31
N TYR A 265 -11.57 12.24 2.90
CA TYR A 265 -10.13 12.26 2.68
C TYR A 265 -9.38 12.49 4.00
N PHE A 266 -8.19 11.92 4.10
CA PHE A 266 -7.46 11.80 5.37
C PHE A 266 -5.96 11.82 5.17
N LYS A 267 -5.22 11.94 6.28
CA LYS A 267 -3.78 11.73 6.37
C LYS A 267 -3.45 10.61 7.34
N LEU A 268 -2.39 9.87 7.04
CA LEU A 268 -1.75 8.97 8.00
C LEU A 268 -0.81 9.77 8.88
N THR A 269 -0.86 9.55 10.19
CA THR A 269 -0.01 10.24 11.17
C THR A 269 1.01 9.30 11.82
N GLY A 270 0.81 8.00 11.68
CA GLY A 270 1.75 7.02 12.21
C GLY A 270 1.13 5.67 12.49
N ARG A 271 1.75 4.93 13.38
CA ARG A 271 1.30 3.62 13.84
C ARG A 271 1.35 3.58 15.35
N MET A 272 0.39 2.88 15.96
CA MET A 272 0.34 2.67 17.39
C MET A 272 1.61 1.95 17.88
N GLN A 273 2.12 2.36 19.03
CA GLN A 273 3.17 1.62 19.72
C GLN A 273 2.53 0.41 20.43
N ARG A 274 3.28 -0.70 20.53
CA ARG A 274 2.76 -1.92 21.20
C ARG A 274 2.23 -1.69 22.61
N ALA A 275 2.76 -0.71 23.34
CA ALA A 275 2.29 -0.33 24.67
C ALA A 275 0.89 0.28 24.68
N GLU A 276 0.50 0.97 23.59
CA GLU A 276 -0.86 1.55 23.43
C GLU A 276 -1.93 0.47 23.12
N ILE A 277 -1.51 -0.65 22.52
CA ILE A 277 -2.39 -1.79 22.18
C ILE A 277 -2.70 -2.64 23.43
N ARG A 278 -1.79 -2.68 24.41
CA ARG A 278 -1.90 -3.51 25.61
C ARG A 278 -2.97 -3.04 26.60
N GLY A 279 -3.38 -1.78 26.58
CA GLY A 279 -4.31 -1.21 27.53
C GLY A 279 -5.72 -1.82 27.53
N CYS A 280 -6.13 -2.56 26.50
CA CYS A 280 -7.47 -3.15 26.42
C CYS A 280 -7.52 -4.69 26.50
N SER A 281 -6.40 -5.39 26.32
CA SER A 281 -6.36 -6.88 26.32
C SER A 281 -5.65 -7.50 27.53
N ASP A 282 -4.80 -6.77 28.23
CA ASP A 282 -4.00 -7.32 29.34
C ASP A 282 -4.74 -7.38 30.68
N VAL A 283 -5.88 -6.73 30.80
CA VAL A 283 -6.73 -6.83 32.02
C VAL A 283 -7.33 -8.24 32.19
N TYR A 284 -7.41 -9.03 31.11
CA TYR A 284 -7.91 -10.41 31.18
C TYR A 284 -6.80 -11.48 31.31
N ALA A 285 -5.55 -11.15 31.09
CA ALA A 285 -4.45 -12.12 31.17
C ALA A 285 -3.89 -12.29 32.59
N ASP A 286 -3.94 -11.22 33.42
CA ASP A 286 -3.41 -11.26 34.78
C ASP A 286 -4.34 -11.97 35.82
N GLU A 287 -5.62 -12.15 35.51
CA GLU A 287 -6.55 -12.87 36.41
C GLU A 287 -6.48 -14.40 36.30
N THR A 288 -5.85 -14.96 35.26
CA THR A 288 -5.77 -16.39 35.04
C THR A 288 -4.51 -17.06 35.58
N ASP A 289 -3.48 -16.29 35.96
CA ASP A 289 -2.21 -16.82 36.48
C ASP A 289 -2.11 -16.87 38.03
N ILE A 290 -3.14 -16.42 38.76
CA ILE A 290 -3.16 -16.44 40.25
C ILE A 290 -3.75 -17.76 40.80
N GLY A 291 -4.07 -18.71 39.98
CA GLY A 291 -4.76 -19.95 40.33
C GLY A 291 -3.97 -21.25 40.24
N LYS A 292 -2.63 -21.23 40.26
CA LYS A 292 -1.81 -22.47 40.37
C LYS A 292 -0.58 -22.23 41.24
N SER A 293 -0.76 -22.35 42.51
CA SER A 293 0.27 -22.76 43.49
C SER A 293 -0.25 -23.92 44.30
#